data_a3b2a7cded3c8a6468f7bbf130c82cd2
#
_entry.id   a3b2a7cded3c8a6468f7bbf130c82cd2
#
_cell.length_a   1.000
_cell.length_b   1.000
_cell.length_c   1.000
_cell.angle_alpha   90.00
_cell.angle_beta   90.00
_cell.angle_gamma   90.00
#
_symmetry.space_group_name_H-M   'P 1'
#
loop_
_entity.id
_entity.type
_entity.pdbx_description
1 polymer ?
#
loop_
_entity_poly.entity_id
_entity_poly.type
_entity_poly.pdbx_seq_one_letter_code
_entity_poly.pdbx_strand_id
1 'polypeptide(L)'
;LDLLVVPSIREPLGNVCLEAGICKVPVLATNVDGIPEIIENKFSGELIGATDKVVIDLPRGAVPLPEFVVNPVTKSLCTPKQVNSTLLAEKILELSSQPERLKYYAFNLHNKVVEYFNIYRYEKELHIIYNEVNNFENLG
;
A
#
# COMPACT_ATOMS: atom_id res chain seq x y z
N LEU A 1 15.67 -10.35 -3.09
CA LEU A 1 14.76 -9.62 -3.98
C LEU A 1 15.17 -8.16 -4.02
N ASP A 2 15.39 -7.61 -5.22
CA ASP A 2 15.94 -6.28 -5.39
C ASP A 2 14.86 -5.20 -5.45
N LEU A 3 13.65 -5.55 -5.86
CA LEU A 3 12.47 -4.71 -5.91
C LEU A 3 11.20 -5.56 -5.89
N LEU A 4 10.25 -5.24 -5.03
CA LEU A 4 8.89 -5.78 -5.08
C LEU A 4 8.01 -4.82 -5.89
N VAL A 5 7.26 -5.36 -6.85
CA VAL A 5 6.30 -4.59 -7.67
C VAL A 5 4.88 -5.04 -7.33
N VAL A 6 4.02 -4.10 -6.91
CA VAL A 6 2.65 -4.35 -6.46
C VAL A 6 1.68 -3.52 -7.30
N PRO A 7 1.34 -3.95 -8.53
CA PRO A 7 0.48 -3.21 -9.45
C PRO A 7 -1.02 -3.49 -9.18
N SER A 8 -1.42 -3.45 -7.93
CA SER A 8 -2.77 -3.80 -7.49
C SER A 8 -3.82 -2.83 -8.03
N ILE A 9 -4.97 -3.35 -8.47
CA ILE A 9 -6.16 -2.57 -8.81
C ILE A 9 -6.92 -2.16 -7.55
N ARG A 10 -6.89 -3.03 -6.53
CA ARG A 10 -7.44 -2.83 -5.20
C ARG A 10 -6.53 -3.47 -4.17
N GLU A 11 -6.26 -2.75 -3.09
CA GLU A 11 -5.43 -3.26 -1.99
C GLU A 11 -5.80 -2.57 -0.67
N PRO A 12 -6.72 -3.14 0.12
CA PRO A 12 -7.24 -2.51 1.32
C PRO A 12 -6.19 -2.05 2.32
N LEU A 13 -5.10 -2.81 2.49
CA LEU A 13 -3.97 -2.40 3.32
C LEU A 13 -2.62 -2.56 2.61
N GLY A 14 -2.34 -3.72 2.02
CA GLY A 14 -1.06 -4.02 1.37
C GLY A 14 -0.10 -4.79 2.28
N ASN A 15 -0.56 -5.88 2.87
CA ASN A 15 0.26 -6.73 3.75
C ASN A 15 1.60 -7.12 3.12
N VAL A 16 1.63 -7.39 1.82
CA VAL A 16 2.86 -7.71 1.09
C VAL A 16 3.89 -6.57 1.12
N CYS A 17 3.43 -5.32 1.23
CA CYS A 17 4.31 -4.16 1.41
C CYS A 17 4.91 -4.12 2.84
N LEU A 18 4.14 -4.53 3.86
CA LEU A 18 4.66 -4.68 5.23
C LEU A 18 5.71 -5.78 5.30
N GLU A 19 5.45 -6.93 4.68
CA GLU A 19 6.37 -8.06 4.60
C GLU A 19 7.68 -7.65 3.88
N ALA A 20 7.58 -6.93 2.76
CA ALA A 20 8.73 -6.38 2.07
C ALA A 20 9.54 -5.42 2.96
N GLY A 21 8.84 -4.54 3.70
CA GLY A 21 9.46 -3.62 4.66
C GLY A 21 10.25 -4.34 5.75
N ILE A 22 9.68 -5.37 6.35
CA ILE A 22 10.39 -6.20 7.35
C ILE A 22 11.64 -6.83 6.74
N CYS A 23 11.55 -7.31 5.49
CA CYS A 23 12.65 -7.94 4.78
C CYS A 23 13.64 -6.94 4.15
N LYS A 24 13.47 -5.63 4.36
CA LYS A 24 14.26 -4.55 3.72
C LYS A 24 14.28 -4.64 2.20
N VAL A 25 13.12 -4.97 1.61
CA VAL A 25 12.92 -4.98 0.17
C VAL A 25 12.21 -3.68 -0.23
N PRO A 26 12.78 -2.91 -1.19
CA PRO A 26 12.12 -1.71 -1.69
C PRO A 26 10.87 -2.05 -2.49
N VAL A 27 9.87 -1.16 -2.48
CA VAL A 27 8.57 -1.40 -3.10
C VAL A 27 8.23 -0.31 -4.12
N LEU A 28 7.76 -0.75 -5.29
CA LEU A 28 7.03 0.05 -6.27
C LEU A 28 5.59 -0.43 -6.28
N ALA A 29 4.64 0.41 -5.92
CA ALA A 29 3.24 0.01 -5.79
C ALA A 29 2.27 1.00 -6.42
N THR A 30 1.05 0.54 -6.69
CA THR A 30 -0.04 1.42 -7.13
C THR A 30 -0.47 2.35 -6.00
N ASN A 31 -0.74 3.61 -6.33
CA ASN A 31 -1.32 4.58 -5.40
C ASN A 31 -2.84 4.35 -5.31
N VAL A 32 -3.27 3.35 -4.54
CA VAL A 32 -4.67 2.94 -4.38
C VAL A 32 -4.96 2.46 -2.97
N ASP A 33 -6.17 2.69 -2.50
CA ASP A 33 -6.71 2.25 -1.20
C ASP A 33 -5.74 2.53 -0.03
N GLY A 34 -5.33 1.50 0.72
CA GLY A 34 -4.48 1.59 1.91
C GLY A 34 -2.96 1.60 1.64
N ILE A 35 -2.49 1.33 0.42
CA ILE A 35 -1.04 1.29 0.14
C ILE A 35 -0.31 2.57 0.58
N PRO A 36 -0.84 3.80 0.37
CA PRO A 36 -0.18 5.04 0.80
C PRO A 36 -0.08 5.23 2.31
N GLU A 37 -0.78 4.44 3.11
CA GLU A 37 -0.61 4.44 4.57
C GLU A 37 0.72 3.79 4.96
N ILE A 38 1.15 2.78 4.20
CA ILE A 38 2.41 2.08 4.40
C ILE A 38 3.55 2.78 3.68
N ILE A 39 3.36 3.11 2.40
CA ILE A 39 4.40 3.66 1.53
C ILE A 39 4.22 5.16 1.37
N GLU A 40 5.22 5.91 1.81
CA GLU A 40 5.35 7.33 1.51
C GLU A 40 6.14 7.50 0.21
N ASN A 41 5.47 8.12 -0.79
CA ASN A 41 6.01 8.25 -2.13
C ASN A 41 7.36 8.98 -2.17
N LYS A 42 8.36 8.42 -2.82
CA LYS A 42 9.73 8.93 -2.96
C LYS A 42 10.54 9.02 -1.65
N PHE A 43 9.98 8.51 -0.56
CA PHE A 43 10.66 8.43 0.74
C PHE A 43 10.87 6.98 1.19
N SER A 44 9.79 6.21 1.34
CA SER A 44 9.86 4.80 1.76
C SER A 44 9.50 3.81 0.64
N GLY A 45 9.33 4.29 -0.56
CA GLY A 45 9.03 3.52 -1.78
C GLY A 45 8.60 4.42 -2.91
N GLU A 46 8.18 3.82 -4.00
CA GLU A 46 7.66 4.55 -5.16
C GLU A 46 6.19 4.22 -5.38
N LEU A 47 5.35 5.23 -5.53
CA LEU A 47 3.94 5.07 -5.86
C LEU A 47 3.68 5.51 -7.30
N ILE A 48 2.95 4.66 -8.05
CA ILE A 48 2.55 4.93 -9.43
C ILE A 48 1.02 5.05 -9.52
N GLY A 49 0.53 6.03 -10.25
CA GLY A 49 -0.92 6.22 -10.43
C GLY A 49 -1.55 5.16 -11.32
N ALA A 50 -2.76 4.71 -10.97
CA ALA A 50 -3.60 3.90 -11.83
C ALA A 50 -4.39 4.82 -12.77
N THR A 51 -4.09 4.79 -14.06
CA THR A 51 -4.65 5.72 -15.07
C THR A 51 -5.58 5.04 -16.05
N ASP A 52 -5.32 3.77 -16.38
CA ASP A 52 -5.98 3.07 -17.46
C ASP A 52 -7.25 2.38 -16.98
N LYS A 53 -8.22 2.26 -17.86
CA LYS A 53 -9.39 1.42 -17.59
C LYS A 53 -8.95 -0.02 -17.44
N VAL A 54 -9.54 -0.70 -16.47
CA VAL A 54 -9.30 -2.13 -16.31
C VAL A 54 -9.91 -2.86 -17.50
N VAL A 55 -9.07 -3.58 -18.23
CA VAL A 55 -9.46 -4.43 -19.36
C VAL A 55 -9.10 -5.87 -18.98
N ILE A 56 -10.08 -6.59 -18.46
CA ILE A 56 -9.90 -7.99 -18.08
C ILE A 56 -11.00 -8.81 -18.75
N ASP A 57 -10.60 -9.80 -19.50
CA ASP A 57 -11.48 -10.89 -19.90
C ASP A 57 -11.48 -11.91 -18.75
N LEU A 58 -12.48 -11.84 -17.88
CA LEU A 58 -12.57 -12.70 -16.72
C LEU A 58 -12.93 -14.11 -17.16
N PRO A 59 -12.11 -15.12 -16.84
CA PRO A 59 -12.45 -16.50 -17.11
C PRO A 59 -13.70 -16.91 -16.33
N ARG A 60 -14.43 -17.90 -16.83
CA ARG A 60 -15.65 -18.40 -16.20
C ARG A 60 -15.38 -18.85 -14.76
N GLY A 61 -16.11 -18.27 -13.80
CA GLY A 61 -15.96 -18.55 -12.37
C GLY A 61 -14.90 -17.70 -11.65
N ALA A 62 -14.28 -16.73 -12.33
CA ALA A 62 -13.41 -15.76 -11.66
C ALA A 62 -14.19 -14.86 -10.72
N VAL A 63 -13.51 -14.38 -9.67
CA VAL A 63 -14.06 -13.36 -8.78
C VAL A 63 -14.23 -12.08 -9.57
N PRO A 64 -15.40 -11.40 -9.51
CA PRO A 64 -15.62 -10.14 -10.21
C PRO A 64 -14.67 -9.07 -9.68
N LEU A 65 -14.35 -8.11 -10.55
CA LEU A 65 -13.62 -6.92 -10.15
C LEU A 65 -14.38 -6.16 -9.05
N PRO A 66 -13.68 -5.43 -8.17
CA PRO A 66 -14.32 -4.56 -7.21
C PRO A 66 -15.14 -3.48 -7.96
N GLU A 67 -16.31 -3.13 -7.44
CA GLU A 67 -17.12 -2.05 -8.03
C GLU A 67 -16.47 -0.68 -7.86
N PHE A 68 -15.74 -0.49 -6.75
CA PHE A 68 -15.05 0.76 -6.42
C PHE A 68 -13.80 0.49 -5.59
N VAL A 69 -12.94 1.49 -5.59
CA VAL A 69 -11.73 1.61 -4.76
C VAL A 69 -11.72 2.98 -4.09
N VAL A 70 -10.89 3.16 -3.07
CA VAL A 70 -10.70 4.45 -2.42
C VAL A 70 -9.58 5.22 -3.13
N ASN A 71 -9.88 6.44 -3.55
CA ASN A 71 -8.84 7.37 -3.97
C ASN A 71 -8.11 7.90 -2.72
N PRO A 72 -6.80 7.62 -2.55
CA PRO A 72 -6.11 7.97 -1.32
C PRO A 72 -5.92 9.47 -1.10
N VAL A 73 -6.02 10.28 -2.16
CA VAL A 73 -5.89 11.74 -2.09
C VAL A 73 -7.20 12.41 -1.70
N THR A 74 -8.28 12.07 -2.41
CA THR A 74 -9.60 12.68 -2.19
C THR A 74 -10.44 11.98 -1.12
N LYS A 75 -9.99 10.81 -0.66
CA LYS A 75 -10.70 9.92 0.29
C LYS A 75 -12.11 9.55 -0.17
N SER A 76 -12.36 9.59 -1.47
CA SER A 76 -13.65 9.27 -2.10
C SER A 76 -13.59 7.95 -2.85
N LEU A 77 -14.76 7.33 -3.01
CA LEU A 77 -14.90 6.15 -3.85
C LEU A 77 -14.76 6.52 -5.33
N CYS A 78 -14.04 5.72 -6.07
CA CYS A 78 -13.84 5.90 -7.50
C CYS A 78 -13.83 4.55 -8.23
N THR A 79 -14.05 4.61 -9.54
CA THR A 79 -13.97 3.42 -10.40
C THR A 79 -12.56 2.85 -10.38
N PRO A 80 -12.41 1.53 -10.24
CA PRO A 80 -11.11 0.86 -10.32
C PRO A 80 -10.39 1.16 -11.64
N LYS A 81 -9.09 1.36 -11.53
CA LYS A 81 -8.19 1.56 -12.68
C LYS A 81 -6.98 0.67 -12.53
N GLN A 82 -6.32 0.38 -13.63
CA GLN A 82 -5.04 -0.31 -13.64
C GLN A 82 -3.90 0.66 -13.96
N VAL A 83 -2.69 0.28 -13.57
CA VAL A 83 -1.47 1.01 -13.96
C VAL A 83 -1.22 0.82 -15.44
N ASN A 84 -0.82 1.89 -16.12
CA ASN A 84 -0.36 1.79 -17.50
C ASN A 84 0.92 0.92 -17.56
N SER A 85 0.91 -0.13 -18.37
CA SER A 85 2.00 -1.11 -18.43
C SER A 85 3.32 -0.53 -18.93
N THR A 86 3.27 0.43 -19.85
CA THR A 86 4.46 1.11 -20.36
C THR A 86 5.08 1.98 -19.28
N LEU A 87 4.28 2.78 -18.59
CA LEU A 87 4.76 3.60 -17.47
C LEU A 87 5.31 2.75 -16.32
N LEU A 88 4.71 1.60 -16.06
CA LEU A 88 5.20 0.66 -15.05
C LEU A 88 6.58 0.10 -15.45
N ALA A 89 6.73 -0.33 -16.70
CA ALA A 89 8.00 -0.84 -17.22
C ALA A 89 9.10 0.24 -17.18
N GLU A 90 8.80 1.47 -17.60
CA GLU A 90 9.73 2.61 -17.52
C GLU A 90 10.16 2.88 -16.08
N LYS A 91 9.22 2.82 -15.13
CA LYS A 91 9.53 3.04 -13.72
C LYS A 91 10.38 1.92 -13.12
N ILE A 92 10.16 0.67 -13.50
CA ILE A 92 11.00 -0.47 -13.10
C ILE A 92 12.43 -0.28 -13.63
N LEU A 93 12.58 0.09 -14.91
CA LEU A 93 13.90 0.35 -15.53
C LEU A 93 14.61 1.54 -14.87
N GLU A 94 13.89 2.63 -14.60
CA GLU A 94 14.43 3.78 -13.86
C GLU A 94 14.99 3.36 -12.50
N LEU A 95 14.18 2.69 -11.70
CA LEU A 95 14.57 2.27 -10.34
C LEU A 95 15.69 1.25 -10.34
N SER A 96 15.70 0.30 -11.29
CA SER A 96 16.75 -0.72 -11.40
C SER A 96 18.14 -0.11 -11.73
N SER A 97 18.16 1.06 -12.36
CA SER A 97 19.38 1.81 -12.63
C SER A 97 19.88 2.64 -11.43
N GLN A 98 19.12 2.68 -10.33
CA GLN A 98 19.38 3.55 -9.16
C GLN A 98 19.49 2.75 -7.85
N PRO A 99 20.51 1.91 -7.67
CA PRO A 99 20.61 1.00 -6.52
C PRO A 99 20.65 1.74 -5.17
N GLU A 100 21.23 2.92 -5.10
CA GLU A 100 21.27 3.71 -3.86
C GLU A 100 19.90 4.25 -3.48
N ARG A 101 19.05 4.58 -4.45
CA ARG A 101 17.66 4.97 -4.22
C ARG A 101 16.83 3.78 -3.70
N LEU A 102 17.04 2.60 -4.25
CA LEU A 102 16.38 1.38 -3.77
C LEU A 102 16.78 1.07 -2.32
N LYS A 103 18.05 1.18 -1.97
CA LYS A 103 18.52 1.01 -0.59
C LYS A 103 17.92 2.04 0.35
N TYR A 104 17.82 3.29 -0.06
CA TYR A 104 17.21 4.37 0.69
C TYR A 104 15.72 4.06 0.97
N TYR A 105 14.96 3.63 -0.03
CA TYR A 105 13.56 3.24 0.13
C TYR A 105 13.41 2.04 1.07
N ALA A 106 14.20 1.00 0.88
CA ALA A 106 14.19 -0.19 1.70
C ALA A 106 14.45 0.11 3.18
N PHE A 107 15.42 0.98 3.46
CA PHE A 107 15.76 1.43 4.82
C PHE A 107 14.59 2.20 5.47
N ASN A 108 14.04 3.18 4.77
CA ASN A 108 12.95 3.99 5.32
C ASN A 108 11.65 3.19 5.48
N LEU A 109 11.34 2.29 4.54
CA LEU A 109 10.19 1.40 4.66
C LEU A 109 10.33 0.47 5.87
N HIS A 110 11.51 -0.12 6.04
CA HIS A 110 11.79 -0.98 7.19
C HIS A 110 11.57 -0.24 8.51
N ASN A 111 12.14 0.96 8.67
CA ASN A 111 11.99 1.74 9.89
C ASN A 111 10.52 2.08 10.16
N LYS A 112 9.79 2.54 9.14
CA LYS A 112 8.37 2.85 9.25
C LYS A 112 7.56 1.62 9.67
N VAL A 113 7.80 0.46 9.05
CA VAL A 113 7.06 -0.76 9.38
C VAL A 113 7.34 -1.24 10.80
N VAL A 114 8.59 -1.27 11.22
CA VAL A 114 8.98 -1.67 12.58
C VAL A 114 8.41 -0.72 13.63
N GLU A 115 8.38 0.58 13.36
CA GLU A 115 7.90 1.58 14.31
C GLU A 115 6.36 1.63 14.39
N TYR A 116 5.67 1.61 13.24
CA TYR A 116 4.24 1.93 13.19
C TYR A 116 3.33 0.72 13.01
N PHE A 117 3.82 -0.40 12.47
CA PHE A 117 3.02 -1.59 12.17
C PHE A 117 3.43 -2.80 13.01
N ASN A 118 3.59 -2.60 14.32
CA ASN A 118 3.96 -3.66 15.25
C ASN A 118 2.84 -4.00 16.25
N ILE A 119 2.85 -5.22 16.75
CA ILE A 119 1.81 -5.76 17.63
C ILE A 119 1.69 -4.99 18.96
N TYR A 120 2.78 -4.47 19.51
CA TYR A 120 2.75 -3.75 20.77
C TYR A 120 2.04 -2.40 20.66
N ARG A 121 2.25 -1.69 19.53
CA ARG A 121 1.52 -0.47 19.24
C ARG A 121 0.03 -0.76 19.04
N TYR A 122 -0.29 -1.78 18.26
CA TYR A 122 -1.68 -2.21 18.03
C TYR A 122 -2.39 -2.53 19.34
N GLU A 123 -1.78 -3.33 20.22
CA GLU A 123 -2.31 -3.66 21.54
C GLU A 123 -2.59 -2.41 22.37
N LYS A 124 -1.61 -1.48 22.43
CA LYS A 124 -1.74 -0.23 23.18
C LYS A 124 -2.89 0.64 22.66
N GLU A 125 -2.98 0.83 21.35
CA GLU A 125 -4.05 1.62 20.73
C GLU A 125 -5.43 0.97 20.95
N LEU A 126 -5.52 -0.34 20.87
CA LEU A 126 -6.75 -1.09 21.13
C LEU A 126 -7.20 -0.93 22.60
N HIS A 127 -6.29 -1.00 23.56
CA HIS A 127 -6.60 -0.75 24.97
C HIS A 127 -7.12 0.66 25.22
N ILE A 128 -6.58 1.68 24.54
CA ILE A 128 -7.10 3.04 24.64
C ILE A 128 -8.56 3.10 24.19
N ILE A 129 -8.87 2.52 23.01
CA ILE A 129 -10.24 2.49 22.48
C ILE A 129 -11.20 1.77 23.44
N TYR A 130 -10.83 0.62 23.97
CA TYR A 130 -11.66 -0.10 24.93
C TYR A 130 -11.92 0.71 26.20
N ASN A 131 -10.91 1.39 26.73
CA ASN A 131 -11.08 2.22 27.92
C ASN A 131 -11.98 3.43 27.65
N GLU A 132 -11.90 4.04 26.48
CA GLU A 132 -12.80 5.12 26.08
C GLU A 132 -14.24 4.65 26.00
N VAL A 133 -14.50 3.52 25.34
CA VAL A 133 -15.86 2.94 25.23
C VAL A 133 -16.44 2.60 26.61
N ASN A 134 -15.69 1.94 27.49
CA ASN A 134 -16.14 1.61 28.83
C ASN A 134 -16.43 2.84 29.70
N ASN A 135 -15.72 3.95 29.49
CA ASN A 135 -16.01 5.21 30.19
C ASN A 135 -17.29 5.87 29.70
N PHE A 136 -17.65 5.72 28.43
CA PHE A 136 -18.95 6.21 27.91
C PHE A 136 -20.13 5.46 28.50
N GLU A 137 -20.03 4.14 28.72
CA GLU A 137 -21.11 3.35 29.32
C GLU A 137 -21.37 3.69 30.81
N ASN A 138 -20.36 4.19 31.53
CA ASN A 138 -20.48 4.59 32.93
C ASN A 138 -21.03 6.03 33.13
N LEU A 139 -21.32 6.78 32.06
CA LEU A 139 -21.88 8.13 32.09
C LEU A 139 -23.38 8.17 31.76
N GLY A 140 -24.02 7.06 31.53
CA GLY A 140 -25.48 6.90 31.28
C GLY A 140 -26.15 6.15 32.39
#